data_af08bfbaa534eb24ccf2d5a63cb65564
#
_entry.id   af08bfbaa534eb24ccf2d5a63cb65564
#
_cell.length_a   1.000
_cell.length_b   1.000
_cell.length_c   1.000
_cell.angle_alpha   90.00
_cell.angle_beta   90.00
_cell.angle_gamma   90.00
#
_symmetry.space_group_name_H-M   'P 1'
#
loop_
_entity.id
_entity.type
_entity.pdbx_description
1 polymer ?
#
loop_
_entity_poly.entity_id
_entity_poly.type
_entity_poly.pdbx_seq_one_letter_code
_entity_poly.pdbx_strand_id
1 'polypeptide(L)'
;MTLPALALAAAVSTAAAVSPTAAPVPAPLPSVTLPPELARVLTDYEAAWRAKDAATLARLFAEDGFVLQRNKPPVRGRDAIEKAYAGAGGSLALRALAYAVEGPVGYIIGGYAARAGEPDDGKFTLTLRRGTDGRWLIASDMDNPNRR
;
A
#
# COMPACT_ATOMS: atom_id res chain seq x y z
N MET A 1 -46.36 -68.76 22.18
CA MET A 1 -46.32 -67.33 22.68
C MET A 1 -45.17 -66.67 22.02
N THR A 2 -45.40 -65.92 20.96
CA THR A 2 -44.41 -65.21 20.14
C THR A 2 -44.49 -63.71 20.48
N LEU A 3 -43.41 -63.17 20.96
CA LEU A 3 -43.27 -61.74 21.23
C LEU A 3 -42.84 -61.00 19.94
N PRO A 4 -43.44 -59.86 19.60
CA PRO A 4 -42.98 -59.09 18.44
C PRO A 4 -41.75 -58.19 18.80
N ALA A 5 -40.76 -58.20 17.89
CA ALA A 5 -39.59 -57.32 17.95
C ALA A 5 -39.97 -55.88 17.62
N LEU A 6 -39.63 -54.98 18.55
CA LEU A 6 -39.81 -53.52 18.37
C LEU A 6 -38.64 -53.00 17.55
N ALA A 7 -38.86 -52.53 16.33
CA ALA A 7 -37.87 -51.89 15.50
C ALA A 7 -37.75 -50.39 15.89
N LEU A 8 -36.59 -50.01 16.42
CA LEU A 8 -36.27 -48.62 16.75
C LEU A 8 -35.73 -47.91 15.48
N ALA A 9 -36.52 -47.04 14.90
CA ALA A 9 -36.09 -46.21 13.77
C ALA A 9 -35.28 -45.03 14.28
N ALA A 10 -33.97 -45.00 13.96
CA ALA A 10 -33.10 -43.88 14.24
C ALA A 10 -33.31 -42.80 13.17
N ALA A 11 -33.87 -41.67 13.57
CA ALA A 11 -33.95 -40.48 12.72
C ALA A 11 -32.58 -39.81 12.60
N VAL A 12 -31.96 -39.86 11.42
CA VAL A 12 -30.74 -39.14 11.11
C VAL A 12 -31.14 -37.71 10.77
N SER A 13 -30.88 -36.77 11.72
CA SER A 13 -31.06 -35.34 11.51
C SER A 13 -29.87 -34.80 10.72
N THR A 14 -30.06 -34.50 9.44
CA THR A 14 -29.07 -33.79 8.63
C THR A 14 -29.07 -32.31 8.97
N ALA A 15 -28.11 -31.87 9.80
CA ALA A 15 -27.85 -30.45 10.03
C ALA A 15 -27.29 -29.86 8.75
N ALA A 16 -28.04 -28.95 8.12
CA ALA A 16 -27.57 -28.16 6.99
C ALA A 16 -26.46 -27.23 7.49
N ALA A 17 -25.25 -27.43 6.96
CA ALA A 17 -24.13 -26.52 7.24
C ALA A 17 -24.42 -25.14 6.61
N VAL A 18 -24.66 -24.14 7.46
CA VAL A 18 -24.75 -22.76 7.03
C VAL A 18 -23.32 -22.29 6.71
N SER A 19 -23.02 -22.14 5.41
CA SER A 19 -21.77 -21.56 4.98
C SER A 19 -21.68 -20.12 5.49
N PRO A 20 -20.58 -19.70 6.11
CA PRO A 20 -20.44 -18.31 6.54
C PRO A 20 -20.45 -17.40 5.30
N THR A 21 -21.45 -16.55 5.21
CA THR A 21 -21.50 -15.47 4.20
C THR A 21 -20.29 -14.56 4.46
N ALA A 22 -19.37 -14.50 3.51
CA ALA A 22 -18.26 -13.58 3.57
C ALA A 22 -18.77 -12.15 3.71
N ALA A 23 -18.24 -11.39 4.68
CA ALA A 23 -18.59 -10.00 4.84
C ALA A 23 -18.33 -9.23 3.54
N PRO A 24 -19.19 -8.29 3.13
CA PRO A 24 -19.00 -7.52 1.91
C PRO A 24 -17.67 -6.78 1.97
N VAL A 25 -16.86 -6.91 0.92
CA VAL A 25 -15.60 -6.17 0.78
C VAL A 25 -15.96 -4.68 0.66
N PRO A 26 -15.43 -3.80 1.52
CA PRO A 26 -15.70 -2.38 1.43
C PRO A 26 -15.35 -1.84 0.05
N ALA A 27 -16.17 -0.93 -0.48
CA ALA A 27 -15.85 -0.24 -1.73
C ALA A 27 -14.51 0.51 -1.60
N PRO A 28 -13.69 0.56 -2.66
CA PRO A 28 -12.42 1.28 -2.62
C PRO A 28 -12.67 2.77 -2.39
N LEU A 29 -11.83 3.40 -1.57
CA LEU A 29 -11.87 4.83 -1.34
C LEU A 29 -11.60 5.59 -2.64
N PRO A 30 -12.31 6.70 -2.91
CA PRO A 30 -12.08 7.51 -4.11
C PRO A 30 -10.70 8.18 -4.07
N SER A 31 -10.09 8.33 -5.24
CA SER A 31 -8.85 9.10 -5.39
C SER A 31 -9.12 10.60 -5.30
N VAL A 32 -8.13 11.35 -4.79
CA VAL A 32 -8.14 12.82 -4.84
C VAL A 32 -7.14 13.32 -5.88
N THR A 33 -7.43 14.47 -6.48
CA THR A 33 -6.49 15.15 -7.39
C THR A 33 -5.49 15.96 -6.56
N LEU A 34 -4.21 15.73 -6.80
CA LEU A 34 -3.13 16.48 -6.17
C LEU A 34 -2.82 17.78 -6.92
N PRO A 35 -2.39 18.85 -6.24
CA PRO A 35 -1.71 19.96 -6.89
C PRO A 35 -0.51 19.49 -7.72
N PRO A 36 -0.18 20.18 -8.83
CA PRO A 36 0.85 19.70 -9.76
C PRO A 36 2.21 19.39 -9.11
N GLU A 37 2.65 20.21 -8.14
CA GLU A 37 3.90 20.00 -7.44
C GLU A 37 3.93 18.76 -6.54
N LEU A 38 2.78 18.35 -5.99
CA LEU A 38 2.66 17.13 -5.22
C LEU A 38 2.44 15.91 -6.14
N ALA A 39 1.70 16.09 -7.23
CA ALA A 39 1.50 15.05 -8.24
C ALA A 39 2.83 14.57 -8.82
N ARG A 40 3.79 15.48 -9.03
CA ARG A 40 5.15 15.15 -9.47
C ARG A 40 5.89 14.19 -8.54
N VAL A 41 5.68 14.28 -7.24
CA VAL A 41 6.31 13.35 -6.28
C VAL A 41 5.93 11.92 -6.62
N LEU A 42 4.65 11.66 -6.88
CA LEU A 42 4.17 10.31 -7.24
C LEU A 42 4.62 9.90 -8.64
N THR A 43 4.52 10.78 -9.64
CA THR A 43 4.90 10.45 -11.02
C THR A 43 6.40 10.23 -11.18
N ASP A 44 7.23 11.01 -10.51
CA ASP A 44 8.69 10.83 -10.51
C ASP A 44 9.08 9.54 -9.79
N TYR A 45 8.39 9.19 -8.69
CA TYR A 45 8.58 7.92 -7.99
C TYR A 45 8.25 6.73 -8.89
N GLU A 46 7.07 6.74 -9.53
CA GLU A 46 6.66 5.68 -10.47
C GLU A 46 7.66 5.52 -11.62
N ALA A 47 8.13 6.63 -12.18
CA ALA A 47 9.10 6.62 -13.28
C ALA A 47 10.42 5.97 -12.87
N ALA A 48 11.00 6.40 -11.74
CA ALA A 48 12.24 5.84 -11.20
C ALA A 48 12.09 4.35 -10.84
N TRP A 49 10.96 3.99 -10.21
CA TRP A 49 10.65 2.60 -9.86
C TRP A 49 10.52 1.70 -11.09
N ARG A 50 9.80 2.15 -12.11
CA ARG A 50 9.62 1.42 -13.37
C ARG A 50 10.93 1.23 -14.12
N ALA A 51 11.80 2.25 -14.07
CA ALA A 51 13.14 2.20 -14.66
C ALA A 51 14.12 1.35 -13.84
N LYS A 52 13.77 0.91 -12.64
CA LYS A 52 14.67 0.26 -11.66
C LYS A 52 15.89 1.14 -11.33
N ASP A 53 15.72 2.45 -11.37
CA ASP A 53 16.76 3.43 -11.12
C ASP A 53 16.75 3.85 -9.63
N ALA A 54 17.42 3.03 -8.81
CA ALA A 54 17.52 3.25 -7.36
C ALA A 54 18.20 4.59 -7.03
N ALA A 55 19.16 5.05 -7.83
CA ALA A 55 19.85 6.31 -7.62
C ALA A 55 18.90 7.50 -7.86
N THR A 56 18.11 7.49 -8.92
CA THR A 56 17.09 8.51 -9.16
C THR A 56 16.01 8.46 -8.07
N LEU A 57 15.57 7.25 -7.69
CA LEU A 57 14.59 7.10 -6.61
C LEU A 57 15.09 7.70 -5.28
N ALA A 58 16.33 7.42 -4.89
CA ALA A 58 16.93 7.97 -3.68
C ALA A 58 17.00 9.51 -3.68
N ARG A 59 17.20 10.13 -4.85
CA ARG A 59 17.21 11.61 -4.99
C ARG A 59 15.84 12.27 -4.79
N LEU A 60 14.75 11.52 -4.84
CA LEU A 60 13.42 12.03 -4.49
C LEU A 60 13.26 12.23 -2.98
N PHE A 61 14.12 11.61 -2.17
CA PHE A 61 14.12 11.76 -0.72
C PHE A 61 14.93 12.96 -0.28
N ALA A 62 14.59 13.49 0.90
CA ALA A 62 15.47 14.39 1.63
C ALA A 62 16.79 13.67 1.97
N GLU A 63 17.88 14.41 2.18
CA GLU A 63 19.21 13.82 2.47
C GLU A 63 19.18 12.88 3.68
N ASP A 64 18.39 13.24 4.69
CA ASP A 64 18.15 12.48 5.91
C ASP A 64 16.84 11.70 5.91
N GLY A 65 16.23 11.50 4.73
CA GLY A 65 14.94 10.84 4.56
C GLY A 65 14.93 9.38 5.00
N PHE A 66 13.73 8.88 5.25
CA PHE A 66 13.51 7.52 5.74
C PHE A 66 12.69 6.67 4.78
N VAL A 67 13.02 5.38 4.72
CA VAL A 67 12.19 4.32 4.15
C VAL A 67 11.82 3.34 5.25
N LEU A 68 10.54 3.09 5.41
CA LEU A 68 9.95 2.29 6.48
C LEU A 68 9.20 1.10 5.88
N GLN A 69 9.94 0.18 5.28
CA GLN A 69 9.37 -1.01 4.64
C GLN A 69 8.82 -2.00 5.67
N ARG A 70 7.74 -2.66 5.31
CA ARG A 70 7.15 -3.70 6.15
C ARG A 70 8.18 -4.78 6.51
N ASN A 71 8.22 -5.13 7.81
CA ASN A 71 9.07 -6.20 8.35
C ASN A 71 10.58 -5.99 8.14
N LYS A 72 11.02 -4.76 7.91
CA LYS A 72 12.44 -4.40 7.82
C LYS A 72 12.78 -3.28 8.79
N PRO A 73 14.03 -3.20 9.26
CA PRO A 73 14.49 -2.04 10.02
C PRO A 73 14.35 -0.75 9.19
N PRO A 74 14.17 0.41 9.84
CA PRO A 74 14.19 1.69 9.16
C PRO A 74 15.52 1.91 8.42
N VAL A 75 15.41 2.44 7.18
CA VAL A 75 16.55 2.85 6.37
C VAL A 75 16.59 4.36 6.35
N ARG A 76 17.73 4.99 6.59
CA ARG A 76 17.87 6.44 6.64
C ARG A 76 18.99 6.95 5.73
N GLY A 77 18.70 8.02 5.01
CA GLY A 77 19.65 8.73 4.15
C GLY A 77 19.73 8.15 2.74
N ARG A 78 20.04 9.00 1.76
CA ARG A 78 19.99 8.68 0.33
C ARG A 78 20.84 7.49 -0.05
N ASP A 79 22.08 7.40 0.44
CA ASP A 79 22.99 6.29 0.10
C ASP A 79 22.46 4.94 0.60
N ALA A 80 21.87 4.92 1.80
CA ALA A 80 21.27 3.71 2.36
C ALA A 80 19.97 3.36 1.63
N ILE A 81 19.17 4.34 1.24
CA ILE A 81 17.95 4.17 0.45
C ILE A 81 18.27 3.60 -0.93
N GLU A 82 19.28 4.15 -1.62
CA GLU A 82 19.72 3.63 -2.92
C GLU A 82 20.13 2.15 -2.82
N LYS A 83 20.91 1.80 -1.80
CA LYS A 83 21.29 0.39 -1.54
C LYS A 83 20.10 -0.49 -1.24
N ALA A 84 19.12 0.00 -0.45
CA ALA A 84 17.92 -0.75 -0.09
C ALA A 84 17.02 -1.04 -1.30
N TYR A 85 17.01 -0.14 -2.28
CA TYR A 85 16.22 -0.28 -3.51
C TYR A 85 17.01 -0.85 -4.70
N ALA A 86 18.29 -1.19 -4.52
CA ALA A 86 19.11 -1.77 -5.59
C ALA A 86 18.44 -3.04 -6.15
N GLY A 87 18.16 -3.04 -7.46
CA GLY A 87 17.49 -4.14 -8.16
C GLY A 87 15.97 -4.21 -7.96
N ALA A 88 15.40 -3.38 -7.09
CA ALA A 88 13.95 -3.25 -6.94
C ALA A 88 13.34 -2.45 -8.09
N GLY A 89 12.06 -2.71 -8.37
CA GLY A 89 11.31 -1.98 -9.39
C GLY A 89 10.36 -2.86 -10.17
N GLY A 90 9.64 -2.26 -11.10
CA GLY A 90 8.65 -2.94 -11.92
C GLY A 90 7.41 -2.08 -12.15
N SER A 91 6.29 -2.72 -12.46
CA SER A 91 5.02 -2.03 -12.63
C SER A 91 4.55 -1.44 -11.30
N LEU A 92 4.19 -0.17 -11.32
CA LEU A 92 3.69 0.56 -10.17
C LEU A 92 2.76 1.68 -10.64
N ALA A 93 1.60 1.77 -10.02
CA ALA A 93 0.69 2.89 -10.11
C ALA A 93 0.34 3.37 -8.70
N LEU A 94 0.57 4.65 -8.44
CA LEU A 94 0.28 5.32 -7.17
C LEU A 94 -0.96 6.20 -7.33
N ARG A 95 -1.82 6.22 -6.33
CA ARG A 95 -2.96 7.14 -6.28
C ARG A 95 -3.05 7.79 -4.92
N ALA A 96 -3.42 9.07 -4.88
CA ALA A 96 -3.65 9.79 -3.65
C ALA A 96 -5.07 9.55 -3.14
N LEU A 97 -5.21 9.35 -1.84
CA LEU A 97 -6.48 9.26 -1.11
C LEU A 97 -6.73 10.51 -0.27
N ALA A 98 -5.66 11.13 0.22
CA ALA A 98 -5.70 12.37 0.96
C ALA A 98 -4.32 13.05 0.91
N TYR A 99 -4.30 14.36 1.10
CA TYR A 99 -3.08 15.13 1.29
C TYR A 99 -3.35 16.38 2.13
N ALA A 100 -2.31 16.91 2.73
CA ALA A 100 -2.32 18.27 3.27
C ALA A 100 -0.92 18.87 3.19
N VAL A 101 -0.86 20.19 3.19
CA VAL A 101 0.36 20.99 3.19
C VAL A 101 0.22 22.10 4.22
N GLU A 102 1.22 22.26 5.06
CA GLU A 102 1.34 23.36 5.99
C GLU A 102 2.77 23.94 5.92
N GLY A 103 2.90 25.11 5.31
CA GLY A 103 4.21 25.71 5.08
C GLY A 103 5.16 24.80 4.30
N PRO A 104 6.36 24.46 4.85
CA PRO A 104 7.34 23.64 4.17
C PRO A 104 7.15 22.13 4.37
N VAL A 105 6.08 21.69 5.02
CA VAL A 105 5.81 20.29 5.30
C VAL A 105 4.46 19.87 4.75
N GLY A 106 4.31 18.58 4.46
CA GLY A 106 3.05 18.02 3.97
C GLY A 106 3.04 16.51 4.05
N TYR A 107 1.93 15.92 3.65
CA TYR A 107 1.81 14.48 3.51
C TYR A 107 0.94 14.10 2.31
N ILE A 108 1.13 12.90 1.83
CA ILE A 108 0.22 12.20 0.91
C ILE A 108 -0.06 10.84 1.52
N ILE A 109 -1.36 10.51 1.66
CA ILE A 109 -1.82 9.17 1.95
C ILE A 109 -2.35 8.58 0.65
N GLY A 110 -1.96 7.35 0.33
CA GLY A 110 -2.35 6.76 -0.93
C GLY A 110 -2.46 5.24 -0.94
N GLY A 111 -2.87 4.75 -2.07
CA GLY A 111 -2.85 3.35 -2.44
C GLY A 111 -1.91 3.10 -3.61
N TYR A 112 -1.43 1.87 -3.71
CA TYR A 112 -0.61 1.45 -4.85
C TYR A 112 -1.12 0.14 -5.42
N ALA A 113 -0.97 -0.01 -6.74
CA ALA A 113 -1.30 -1.20 -7.50
C ALA A 113 -0.24 -1.47 -8.57
N ALA A 114 -0.31 -2.63 -9.22
CA ALA A 114 0.56 -2.92 -10.37
C ALA A 114 0.21 -2.02 -11.57
N ARG A 115 -1.07 -1.66 -11.74
CA ARG A 115 -1.55 -0.81 -12.84
C ARG A 115 -2.63 0.16 -12.36
N ALA A 116 -2.72 1.31 -13.02
CA ALA A 116 -3.79 2.26 -12.77
C ALA A 116 -5.16 1.63 -13.03
N GLY A 117 -6.12 1.89 -12.14
CA GLY A 117 -7.49 1.36 -12.24
C GLY A 117 -7.67 -0.04 -11.66
N GLU A 118 -6.61 -0.74 -11.29
CA GLU A 118 -6.70 -2.00 -10.56
C GLU A 118 -6.96 -1.76 -9.05
N PRO A 119 -7.52 -2.75 -8.33
CA PRO A 119 -7.61 -2.68 -6.88
C PRO A 119 -6.23 -2.50 -6.23
N ASP A 120 -6.17 -1.73 -5.14
CA ASP A 120 -4.91 -1.50 -4.44
C ASP A 120 -4.32 -2.80 -3.87
N ASP A 121 -3.06 -3.08 -4.20
CA ASP A 121 -2.25 -4.13 -3.59
C ASP A 121 -1.76 -3.72 -2.19
N GLY A 122 -1.73 -2.42 -1.91
CA GLY A 122 -1.33 -1.87 -0.64
C GLY A 122 -1.63 -0.38 -0.50
N LYS A 123 -1.16 0.17 0.59
CA LYS A 123 -1.30 1.58 0.95
C LYS A 123 0.03 2.14 1.41
N PHE A 124 0.16 3.47 1.28
CA PHE A 124 1.35 4.18 1.70
C PHE A 124 1.02 5.52 2.37
N THR A 125 1.97 6.04 3.09
CA THR A 125 2.01 7.44 3.49
C THR A 125 3.39 8.01 3.21
N LEU A 126 3.42 9.16 2.53
CA LEU A 126 4.61 9.96 2.37
C LEU A 126 4.51 11.18 3.27
N THR A 127 5.53 11.40 4.10
CA THR A 127 5.75 12.71 4.71
C THR A 127 6.67 13.51 3.79
N LEU A 128 6.31 14.75 3.52
CA LEU A 128 7.00 15.60 2.54
C LEU A 128 7.62 16.80 3.23
N ARG A 129 8.75 17.24 2.70
CA ARG A 129 9.43 18.47 3.09
C ARG A 129 9.85 19.25 1.85
N ARG A 130 9.59 20.54 1.84
CA ARG A 130 10.03 21.41 0.75
C ARG A 130 11.54 21.67 0.87
N GLY A 131 12.29 21.36 -0.16
CA GLY A 131 13.72 21.65 -0.25
C GLY A 131 14.00 23.14 -0.45
N THR A 132 15.26 23.52 -0.35
CA THR A 132 15.71 24.91 -0.53
C THR A 132 15.49 25.43 -1.95
N ASP A 133 15.42 24.52 -2.92
CA ASP A 133 15.08 24.80 -4.33
C ASP A 133 13.56 24.88 -4.59
N GLY A 134 12.74 24.78 -3.55
CA GLY A 134 11.28 24.81 -3.62
C GLY A 134 10.62 23.48 -4.02
N ARG A 135 11.38 22.44 -4.35
CA ARG A 135 10.86 21.12 -4.69
C ARG A 135 10.42 20.35 -3.44
N TRP A 136 9.35 19.58 -3.58
CA TRP A 136 8.94 18.65 -2.54
C TRP A 136 9.83 17.40 -2.56
N LEU A 137 10.39 17.06 -1.41
CA LEU A 137 11.20 15.87 -1.16
C LEU A 137 10.48 14.96 -0.17
N ILE A 138 10.70 13.66 -0.30
CA ILE A 138 10.15 12.66 0.61
C ILE A 138 11.00 12.65 1.88
N ALA A 139 10.42 13.04 3.01
CA ALA A 139 11.05 12.96 4.33
C ALA A 139 10.90 11.56 4.92
N SER A 140 9.77 10.90 4.69
CA SER A 140 9.59 9.49 4.99
C SER A 140 8.60 8.84 4.04
N ASP A 141 8.84 7.59 3.71
CA ASP A 141 7.98 6.70 2.94
C ASP A 141 7.70 5.46 3.77
N MET A 142 6.43 5.23 4.08
CA MET A 142 5.96 4.02 4.73
C MET A 142 4.93 3.33 3.86
N ASP A 143 5.18 2.10 3.49
CA ASP A 143 4.25 1.27 2.74
C ASP A 143 3.82 0.03 3.52
N ASN A 144 2.63 -0.45 3.20
CA ASN A 144 2.08 -1.66 3.79
C ASN A 144 1.17 -2.38 2.78
N PRO A 145 1.53 -3.59 2.33
CA PRO A 145 0.67 -4.38 1.46
C PRO A 145 -0.64 -4.78 2.15
N ASN A 146 -1.70 -4.93 1.35
CA ASN A 146 -3.03 -5.34 1.83
C ASN A 146 -3.12 -6.85 2.08
N ARG A 147 -2.23 -7.61 1.48
CA ARG A 147 -2.17 -9.07 1.63
C ARG A 147 -0.92 -9.46 2.44
N ARG A 148 -1.05 -10.57 3.16
CA ARG A 148 0.05 -11.15 3.93
C ARG A 148 0.98 -11.96 3.03
#